data_04a64f5afc91cc096c5acdf6ac4728d7
#
_entry.id   04a64f5afc91cc096c5acdf6ac4728d7
#
_cell.length_a   1.000
_cell.length_b   1.000
_cell.length_c   1.000
_cell.angle_alpha   90.00
_cell.angle_beta   90.00
_cell.angle_gamma   90.00
#
_symmetry.space_group_name_H-M   'P 1'
#
loop_
_entity.id
_entity.type
_entity.pdbx_description
1 polymer ?
#
loop_
_entity_poly.entity_id
_entity_poly.type
_entity_poly.pdbx_seq_one_letter_code
_entity_poly.pdbx_strand_id
1 'polypeptide(L)'
;MTTPLQLSMPSPSGEQLKAARQAAGLNQAQAAELMGFALQTGSRGGLQSRTWQALESPTDDRNMQGPVFAMFLLLTGQHPAFELVKKPTDIAA
;
A
#
# COMPACT_ATOMS: atom_id res chain seq x y z
N MET A 1 -5.30 13.23 -29.47
CA MET A 1 -4.26 12.95 -28.48
C MET A 1 -4.93 12.64 -27.15
N THR A 2 -4.63 11.52 -26.57
CA THR A 2 -5.28 11.09 -25.34
C THR A 2 -4.57 11.66 -24.13
N THR A 3 -5.32 12.35 -23.25
CA THR A 3 -4.76 12.85 -22.01
C THR A 3 -4.57 11.71 -21.02
N PRO A 4 -3.40 11.57 -20.41
CA PRO A 4 -3.22 10.51 -19.42
C PRO A 4 -4.11 10.76 -18.20
N LEU A 5 -4.53 9.67 -17.59
CA LEU A 5 -5.30 9.76 -16.35
C LEU A 5 -4.46 10.37 -15.25
N GLN A 6 -5.07 11.24 -14.46
CA GLN A 6 -4.43 11.81 -13.29
C GLN A 6 -4.98 11.14 -12.05
N LEU A 7 -4.10 10.52 -11.31
CA LEU A 7 -4.43 9.88 -10.06
C LEU A 7 -4.05 10.83 -8.93
N SER A 8 -5.01 11.09 -8.03
CA SER A 8 -4.71 11.92 -6.87
C SER A 8 -3.76 11.19 -5.94
N MET A 9 -2.65 11.82 -5.61
CA MET A 9 -1.60 11.19 -4.81
C MET A 9 -1.13 12.14 -3.71
N PRO A 10 -2.02 12.52 -2.79
CA PRO A 10 -1.61 13.36 -1.67
C PRO A 10 -0.64 12.61 -0.77
N SER A 11 0.25 13.34 -0.11
CA SER A 11 1.15 12.75 0.86
C SER A 11 0.41 12.51 2.17
N PRO A 12 0.21 11.26 2.57
CA PRO A 12 -0.51 10.95 3.79
C PRO A 12 0.41 10.97 5.01
N SER A 13 -0.20 10.92 6.19
CA SER A 13 0.54 10.63 7.40
C SER A 13 0.65 9.12 7.61
N GLY A 14 1.56 8.71 8.48
CA GLY A 14 1.66 7.29 8.86
C GLY A 14 0.37 6.78 9.51
N GLU A 15 -0.33 7.65 10.22
CA GLU A 15 -1.60 7.27 10.83
C GLU A 15 -2.68 7.00 9.80
N GLN A 16 -2.69 7.75 8.70
CA GLN A 16 -3.63 7.50 7.61
C GLN A 16 -3.36 6.15 6.95
N LEU A 17 -2.08 5.81 6.77
CA LEU A 17 -1.72 4.51 6.23
C LEU A 17 -2.14 3.39 7.17
N LYS A 18 -1.90 3.55 8.46
CA LYS A 18 -2.30 2.56 9.46
C LYS A 18 -3.82 2.37 9.46
N ALA A 19 -4.57 3.47 9.40
CA ALA A 19 -6.03 3.40 9.36
C ALA A 19 -6.52 2.65 8.12
N ALA A 20 -5.93 2.92 6.96
CA ALA A 20 -6.28 2.23 5.73
C ALA A 20 -5.96 0.74 5.81
N ARG A 21 -4.81 0.40 6.42
CA ARG A 21 -4.43 -1.00 6.62
C ARG A 21 -5.43 -1.72 7.51
N GLN A 22 -5.81 -1.09 8.62
CA GLN A 22 -6.78 -1.68 9.54
C GLN A 22 -8.15 -1.82 8.89
N ALA A 23 -8.56 -0.83 8.10
CA ALA A 23 -9.83 -0.92 7.36
C ALA A 23 -9.83 -2.07 6.36
N ALA A 24 -8.67 -2.42 5.82
CA ALA A 24 -8.54 -3.56 4.91
C ALA A 24 -8.45 -4.90 5.63
N GLY A 25 -8.38 -4.89 6.96
CA GLY A 25 -8.27 -6.13 7.74
C GLY A 25 -6.90 -6.78 7.68
N LEU A 26 -5.86 -6.02 7.41
CA LEU A 26 -4.51 -6.55 7.24
C LEU A 26 -3.63 -6.19 8.42
N ASN A 27 -2.70 -7.10 8.76
CA ASN A 27 -1.61 -6.72 9.65
C ASN A 27 -0.47 -6.11 8.82
N GLN A 28 0.57 -5.63 9.50
CA GLN A 28 1.67 -4.94 8.81
C GLN A 28 2.41 -5.86 7.83
N ALA A 29 2.63 -7.10 8.20
CA ALA A 29 3.31 -8.05 7.31
C ALA A 29 2.49 -8.34 6.07
N GLN A 30 1.17 -8.52 6.23
CA GLN A 30 0.29 -8.78 5.11
C GLN A 30 0.22 -7.59 4.16
N ALA A 31 0.15 -6.38 4.70
CA ALA A 31 0.13 -5.17 3.89
C ALA A 31 1.45 -4.98 3.13
N ALA A 32 2.56 -5.24 3.79
CA ALA A 32 3.87 -5.14 3.15
C ALA A 32 4.01 -6.14 2.02
N GLU A 33 3.55 -7.37 2.25
CA GLU A 33 3.58 -8.41 1.21
C GLU A 33 2.73 -8.01 0.02
N LEU A 34 1.54 -7.47 0.27
CA LEU A 34 0.65 -7.01 -0.79
C LEU A 34 1.33 -5.95 -1.65
N MET A 35 2.11 -5.08 -1.03
CA MET A 35 2.81 -4.00 -1.74
C MET A 35 4.15 -4.44 -2.33
N GLY A 36 4.54 -5.68 -2.11
CA GLY A 36 5.80 -6.18 -2.66
C GLY A 36 7.02 -5.82 -1.84
N PHE A 37 6.85 -5.39 -0.59
CA PHE A 37 7.99 -5.10 0.28
C PHE A 37 8.55 -6.38 0.89
N ALA A 38 9.86 -6.40 1.07
CA ALA A 38 10.53 -7.56 1.66
C ALA A 38 10.11 -7.78 3.11
N LEU A 39 9.95 -9.03 3.49
CA LEU A 39 9.66 -9.42 4.86
C LEU A 39 10.91 -10.00 5.50
N GLN A 40 11.02 -9.80 6.81
CA GLN A 40 12.12 -10.31 7.61
C GLN A 40 11.56 -11.04 8.81
N THR A 41 12.33 -11.99 9.32
CA THR A 41 11.97 -12.63 10.57
C THR A 41 12.35 -11.70 11.72
N GLY A 42 11.38 -11.36 12.55
CA GLY A 42 11.62 -10.54 13.72
C GLY A 42 12.30 -11.33 14.83
N SER A 43 12.71 -10.62 15.88
CA SER A 43 13.41 -11.22 17.01
C SER A 43 12.57 -12.27 17.73
N ARG A 44 11.24 -12.23 17.56
CA ARG A 44 10.33 -13.20 18.18
C ARG A 44 9.85 -14.25 17.18
N GLY A 45 10.49 -14.33 16.01
CA GLY A 45 10.17 -15.34 15.01
C GLY A 45 9.06 -15.01 14.06
N GLY A 46 8.32 -13.91 14.26
CA GLY A 46 7.26 -13.51 13.35
C GLY A 46 7.80 -12.74 12.15
N LEU A 47 7.06 -12.78 11.05
CA LEU A 47 7.41 -12.00 9.87
C LEU A 47 7.08 -10.53 10.08
N GLN A 48 7.95 -9.67 9.60
CA GLN A 48 7.76 -8.22 9.70
C GLN A 48 8.43 -7.51 8.53
N SER A 49 8.00 -6.28 8.26
CA SER A 49 8.64 -5.41 7.29
C SER A 49 9.06 -4.12 7.98
N ARG A 50 10.36 -3.88 8.02
CA ARG A 50 10.87 -2.62 8.58
C ARG A 50 10.46 -1.43 7.73
N THR A 51 10.40 -1.63 6.42
CA THR A 51 9.94 -0.58 5.51
C THR A 51 8.51 -0.17 5.85
N TRP A 52 7.62 -1.14 6.01
CA TRP A 52 6.24 -0.82 6.35
C TRP A 52 6.12 -0.16 7.71
N GLN A 53 6.87 -0.66 8.70
CA GLN A 53 6.86 -0.07 10.04
C GLN A 53 7.31 1.39 9.99
N ALA A 54 8.33 1.70 9.19
CA ALA A 54 8.78 3.08 9.04
C ALA A 54 7.71 3.96 8.37
N LEU A 55 6.98 3.42 7.40
CA LEU A 55 5.91 4.17 6.73
C LEU A 55 4.80 4.54 7.69
N GLU A 56 4.47 3.69 8.65
CA GLU A 56 3.42 3.97 9.64
C GLU A 56 3.91 4.76 10.84
N SER A 57 5.22 4.99 10.95
CA SER A 57 5.78 5.67 12.10
C SER A 57 5.35 7.13 12.13
N PRO A 58 4.82 7.63 13.26
CA PRO A 58 4.44 9.05 13.36
C PRO A 58 5.63 10.00 13.41
N THR A 59 6.83 9.47 13.65
CA THR A 59 8.03 10.30 13.76
C THR A 59 8.94 10.23 12.55
N ASP A 60 8.64 9.35 11.61
CA ASP A 60 9.48 9.17 10.42
C ASP A 60 8.63 9.30 9.18
N ASP A 61 8.42 10.54 8.74
CA ASP A 61 7.60 10.84 7.58
C ASP A 61 8.38 10.87 6.27
N ARG A 62 9.69 10.59 6.32
CA ARG A 62 10.56 10.73 5.15
C ARG A 62 10.20 9.80 4.01
N ASN A 63 9.66 8.66 4.33
CA ASN A 63 9.48 7.60 3.36
C ASN A 63 8.06 7.51 2.82
N MET A 64 7.13 8.23 3.42
CA MET A 64 5.74 8.16 2.97
C MET A 64 5.54 9.07 1.78
N GLN A 65 5.19 8.45 0.67
CA GLN A 65 4.96 9.17 -0.58
C GLN A 65 3.54 8.92 -1.06
N GLY A 66 2.98 9.92 -1.73
CA GLY A 66 1.65 9.80 -2.29
C GLY A 66 1.44 8.58 -3.17
N PRO A 67 2.37 8.27 -4.09
CA PRO A 67 2.21 7.08 -4.93
C PRO A 67 2.11 5.77 -4.16
N VAL A 68 2.85 5.64 -3.05
CA VAL A 68 2.78 4.44 -2.21
C VAL A 68 1.39 4.30 -1.60
N PHE A 69 0.88 5.39 -1.04
CA PHE A 69 -0.44 5.39 -0.43
C PHE A 69 -1.54 5.14 -1.46
N ALA A 70 -1.46 5.82 -2.61
CA ALA A 70 -2.44 5.65 -3.67
C ALA A 70 -2.49 4.20 -4.16
N MET A 71 -1.33 3.58 -4.35
CA MET A 71 -1.27 2.19 -4.78
C MET A 71 -1.89 1.28 -3.72
N PHE A 72 -1.60 1.52 -2.45
CA PHE A 72 -2.19 0.71 -1.38
C PHE A 72 -3.71 0.84 -1.37
N LEU A 73 -4.24 2.05 -1.52
CA LEU A 73 -5.68 2.25 -1.59
C LEU A 73 -6.30 1.54 -2.79
N LEU A 74 -5.62 1.57 -3.94
CA LEU A 74 -6.10 0.86 -5.13
C LEU A 74 -6.13 -0.65 -4.90
N LEU A 75 -5.07 -1.20 -4.32
CA LEU A 75 -4.97 -2.64 -4.09
C LEU A 75 -5.99 -3.14 -3.08
N THR A 76 -6.41 -2.29 -2.15
CA THR A 76 -7.37 -2.66 -1.12
C THR A 76 -8.80 -2.20 -1.42
N GLY A 77 -9.01 -1.60 -2.59
CA GLY A 77 -10.34 -1.15 -2.99
C GLY A 77 -10.83 0.10 -2.27
N GLN A 78 -9.93 0.89 -1.71
CA GLN A 78 -10.28 2.06 -0.90
C GLN A 78 -10.06 3.40 -1.61
N HIS A 79 -9.52 3.39 -2.83
CA HIS A 79 -9.27 4.65 -3.54
C HIS A 79 -10.59 5.33 -3.88
N PRO A 80 -10.74 6.64 -3.60
CA PRO A 80 -12.03 7.31 -3.77
C PRO A 80 -12.45 7.55 -5.23
N ALA A 81 -11.52 7.52 -6.17
CA ALA A 81 -11.80 7.87 -7.55
C ALA A 81 -11.59 6.74 -8.55
N PHE A 82 -10.78 5.75 -8.20
CA PHE A 82 -10.40 4.68 -9.13
C PHE A 82 -10.46 3.33 -8.45
N GLU A 83 -10.60 2.29 -9.25
CA GLU A 83 -10.46 0.93 -8.77
C GLU A 83 -9.57 0.15 -9.71
N LEU A 84 -8.85 -0.82 -9.18
CA LEU A 84 -8.08 -1.74 -9.98
C LEU A 84 -8.97 -2.87 -10.44
N VAL A 85 -8.97 -3.10 -11.74
CA VAL A 85 -9.69 -4.21 -12.34
C VAL A 85 -8.66 -5.07 -13.06
N LYS A 86 -8.66 -6.34 -12.73
CA LYS A 86 -7.76 -7.27 -13.39
C LYS A 86 -8.14 -7.34 -14.86
N LYS A 87 -7.16 -7.16 -15.72
CA LYS A 87 -7.41 -7.31 -17.15
C LYS A 87 -7.85 -8.74 -17.44
N PRO A 88 -8.78 -8.94 -18.37
CA PRO A 88 -9.10 -10.29 -18.79
C PRO A 88 -7.83 -10.96 -19.28
N THR A 89 -7.52 -12.09 -18.71
CA THR A 89 -6.37 -12.85 -19.14
C THR A 89 -6.78 -13.61 -20.38
N ASP A 90 -6.06 -13.42 -21.46
CA ASP A 90 -6.30 -14.23 -22.64
C ASP A 90 -5.65 -15.58 -22.39
N ILE A 91 -6.45 -16.45 -21.86
CA ILE A 91 -5.94 -17.74 -21.38
C ILE A 91 -5.63 -18.67 -22.50
N ALA A 92 -6.04 -18.31 -23.69
CA ALA A 92 -5.65 -19.09 -24.84
C ALA A 92 -4.14 -19.10 -25.05
N ALA A 93 -3.51 -18.21 -24.36
CA ALA A 93 -2.05 -18.24 -24.36
C ALA A 93 -1.56 -19.53 -23.74
#